data_524da6d63375988e9586315dd9212cc2
#
_entry.id   524da6d63375988e9586315dd9212cc2
#
_cell.length_a   1.000
_cell.length_b   1.000
_cell.length_c   1.000
_cell.angle_alpha   90.00
_cell.angle_beta   90.00
_cell.angle_gamma   90.00
#
_symmetry.space_group_name_H-M   'P 1'
#
loop_
_entity.id
_entity.type
_entity.pdbx_description
1 polymer ?
#
loop_
_entity_poly.entity_id
_entity_poly.type
_entity_poly.pdbx_seq_one_letter_code
_entity_poly.pdbx_strand_id
1 'polypeptide(L)'
;MDAIPANPIPANPTAVDPVEMTVADAQAAFAAGTTSETLTRLFLERIALHNPHYNALIVMNPDALADARAIDRRRAAGEELGPLAGVPVVIKDTMDVAGLPSTGGWRFLSAKAGGTDLIPETDSPVVARMRAAGCVMLGKTNVPVLSATGSHANDSWAGPTINVAAPDCIPGGSSAGTAAAVAASMAVLGLAEETGGSIQNPASAHGLVGLKPTFGLVPNAGVMPLAGSTRDVVGPIARCVRDAALTLDVLAGYTAADPKTVAGIGKRPAGGYASGLDPSALRGKRLGLYGPGWRDRPLSAETAELYRGAQAEIAARGAVLVEDPLAGSGFADIGRPVEGSDHYDARGMESVAFDLHQYLGRMGPSAALRSFADFAAATAEEDCFAPGGVLHMMHQLPQFGPALADPLTPPDLSDFLAARESYLAILDRVMARERLDGFVFPQMRDALPPLHGTETLHETTVCEINIAGLPGLTVPAGRYASGAPFNLIFVGPLWSEAALLGMAYDYETATRYRCAPTLHGA
;
A
#
# COMPACT_ATOMS: atom_id res chain seq x y z
N MET A 1 -43.00 -40.61 -28.99
CA MET A 1 -41.73 -40.01 -28.54
C MET A 1 -42.11 -39.04 -27.44
N ASP A 2 -42.13 -39.51 -26.22
CA ASP A 2 -42.57 -38.74 -25.06
C ASP A 2 -41.41 -37.82 -24.58
N ALA A 3 -41.70 -36.53 -24.44
CA ALA A 3 -40.75 -35.53 -23.95
C ALA A 3 -40.47 -35.78 -22.46
N ILE A 4 -39.18 -35.91 -22.12
CA ILE A 4 -38.72 -35.99 -20.74
C ILE A 4 -38.93 -34.59 -20.11
N PRO A 5 -39.66 -34.48 -18.97
CA PRO A 5 -39.82 -33.21 -18.32
C PRO A 5 -38.48 -32.74 -17.74
N ALA A 6 -38.06 -31.53 -18.11
CA ALA A 6 -36.90 -30.84 -17.51
C ALA A 6 -37.21 -30.58 -16.01
N ASN A 7 -36.47 -31.26 -15.13
CA ASN A 7 -36.48 -30.93 -13.71
C ASN A 7 -36.00 -29.49 -13.53
N PRO A 8 -36.72 -28.63 -12.82
CA PRO A 8 -36.23 -27.30 -12.51
C PRO A 8 -35.00 -27.45 -11.60
N ILE A 9 -33.89 -26.89 -12.03
CA ILE A 9 -32.70 -26.70 -11.19
C ILE A 9 -33.18 -25.91 -9.97
N PRO A 10 -32.98 -26.40 -8.73
CA PRO A 10 -33.37 -25.64 -7.56
C PRO A 10 -32.60 -24.30 -7.57
N ALA A 11 -33.34 -23.21 -7.40
CA ALA A 11 -32.77 -21.88 -7.22
C ALA A 11 -31.76 -21.94 -6.06
N ASN A 12 -30.49 -21.62 -6.36
CA ASN A 12 -29.41 -21.69 -5.40
C ASN A 12 -29.71 -20.71 -4.24
N PRO A 13 -29.77 -21.17 -2.98
CA PRO A 13 -30.03 -20.28 -1.87
C PRO A 13 -28.83 -19.33 -1.71
N THR A 14 -29.07 -18.04 -1.90
CA THR A 14 -28.16 -16.92 -1.70
C THR A 14 -26.87 -16.98 -2.52
N ALA A 15 -26.90 -16.46 -3.76
CA ALA A 15 -25.70 -16.18 -4.53
C ALA A 15 -24.83 -15.20 -3.70
N VAL A 16 -23.60 -15.61 -3.36
CA VAL A 16 -22.63 -14.77 -2.66
C VAL A 16 -22.24 -13.63 -3.61
N ASP A 17 -22.44 -12.39 -3.18
CA ASP A 17 -22.03 -11.20 -3.94
C ASP A 17 -20.59 -10.82 -3.55
N PRO A 18 -19.61 -10.87 -4.48
CA PRO A 18 -18.24 -10.44 -4.21
C PRO A 18 -18.05 -8.91 -4.23
N VAL A 19 -19.09 -8.14 -4.61
CA VAL A 19 -19.00 -6.65 -4.69
C VAL A 19 -18.89 -6.08 -3.28
N GLU A 20 -17.88 -5.23 -3.07
CA GLU A 20 -17.55 -4.58 -1.78
C GLU A 20 -17.38 -5.56 -0.61
N MET A 21 -17.14 -6.85 -0.90
CA MET A 21 -16.96 -7.88 0.13
C MET A 21 -15.78 -7.55 1.05
N THR A 22 -16.03 -7.60 2.36
CA THR A 22 -15.03 -7.51 3.42
C THR A 22 -14.59 -8.91 3.87
N VAL A 23 -13.53 -8.97 4.70
CA VAL A 23 -13.13 -10.24 5.35
C VAL A 23 -14.27 -10.81 6.19
N ALA A 24 -15.03 -9.95 6.89
CA ALA A 24 -16.18 -10.39 7.70
C ALA A 24 -17.27 -11.02 6.83
N ASP A 25 -17.57 -10.46 5.66
CA ASP A 25 -18.54 -11.02 4.71
C ASP A 25 -18.07 -12.36 4.15
N ALA A 26 -16.77 -12.48 3.81
CA ALA A 26 -16.19 -13.74 3.36
C ALA A 26 -16.29 -14.82 4.44
N GLN A 27 -16.00 -14.51 5.70
CA GLN A 27 -16.13 -15.43 6.82
C GLN A 27 -17.60 -15.82 7.07
N ALA A 28 -18.53 -14.88 6.95
CA ALA A 28 -19.97 -15.19 7.03
C ALA A 28 -20.42 -16.12 5.89
N ALA A 29 -19.93 -15.91 4.67
CA ALA A 29 -20.19 -16.79 3.54
C ALA A 29 -19.66 -18.22 3.78
N PHE A 30 -18.43 -18.35 4.31
CA PHE A 30 -17.86 -19.66 4.67
C PHE A 30 -18.68 -20.37 5.77
N ALA A 31 -19.11 -19.63 6.80
CA ALA A 31 -19.98 -20.16 7.84
C ALA A 31 -21.35 -20.60 7.30
N ALA A 32 -21.84 -19.96 6.24
CA ALA A 32 -23.07 -20.35 5.53
C ALA A 32 -22.88 -21.49 4.52
N GLY A 33 -21.66 -22.06 4.41
CA GLY A 33 -21.37 -23.23 3.57
C GLY A 33 -20.76 -22.91 2.19
N THR A 34 -20.46 -21.65 1.89
CA THR A 34 -19.66 -21.30 0.69
C THR A 34 -18.25 -21.85 0.86
N THR A 35 -17.67 -22.41 -0.21
CA THR A 35 -16.28 -22.89 -0.20
C THR A 35 -15.32 -21.78 -0.62
N SER A 36 -14.05 -21.89 -0.19
CA SER A 36 -12.98 -21.00 -0.67
C SER A 36 -12.81 -21.11 -2.19
N GLU A 37 -12.99 -22.32 -2.77
CA GLU A 37 -12.97 -22.53 -4.21
C GLU A 37 -14.07 -21.73 -4.91
N THR A 38 -15.31 -21.79 -4.41
CA THR A 38 -16.45 -21.04 -4.97
C THR A 38 -16.18 -19.54 -4.92
N LEU A 39 -15.74 -19.03 -3.78
CA LEU A 39 -15.43 -17.61 -3.62
C LEU A 39 -14.28 -17.17 -4.54
N THR A 40 -13.21 -17.95 -4.61
CA THR A 40 -12.08 -17.67 -5.50
C THR A 40 -12.52 -17.62 -6.96
N ARG A 41 -13.39 -18.54 -7.41
CA ARG A 41 -13.94 -18.55 -8.76
C ARG A 41 -14.70 -17.26 -9.09
N LEU A 42 -15.55 -16.78 -8.18
CA LEU A 42 -16.28 -15.52 -8.34
C LEU A 42 -15.32 -14.33 -8.53
N PHE A 43 -14.22 -14.26 -7.76
CA PHE A 43 -13.22 -13.21 -7.94
C PHE A 43 -12.42 -13.35 -9.24
N LEU A 44 -12.09 -14.57 -9.66
CA LEU A 44 -11.43 -14.79 -10.96
C LEU A 44 -12.35 -14.39 -12.14
N GLU A 45 -13.65 -14.65 -12.05
CA GLU A 45 -14.63 -14.18 -13.04
C GLU A 45 -14.71 -12.65 -13.08
N ARG A 46 -14.68 -11.99 -11.91
CA ARG A 46 -14.60 -10.52 -11.86
C ARG A 46 -13.32 -9.98 -12.46
N ILE A 47 -12.18 -10.62 -12.20
CA ILE A 47 -10.91 -10.25 -12.84
C ILE A 47 -11.02 -10.38 -14.35
N ALA A 48 -11.55 -11.50 -14.86
CA ALA A 48 -11.73 -11.72 -16.30
C ALA A 48 -12.63 -10.66 -16.95
N LEU A 49 -13.64 -10.18 -16.23
CA LEU A 49 -14.58 -9.16 -16.72
C LEU A 49 -13.99 -7.75 -16.69
N HIS A 50 -13.33 -7.34 -15.59
CA HIS A 50 -12.98 -5.94 -15.33
C HIS A 50 -11.51 -5.61 -15.57
N ASN A 51 -10.60 -6.58 -15.42
CA ASN A 51 -9.16 -6.33 -15.58
C ASN A 51 -8.75 -5.86 -16.99
N PRO A 52 -9.41 -6.29 -18.08
CA PRO A 52 -9.10 -5.77 -19.41
C PRO A 52 -9.29 -4.25 -19.55
N HIS A 53 -10.15 -3.64 -18.73
CA HIS A 53 -10.38 -2.21 -18.71
C HIS A 53 -9.46 -1.48 -17.71
N TYR A 54 -9.31 -2.02 -16.50
CA TYR A 54 -8.59 -1.33 -15.43
C TYR A 54 -7.10 -1.66 -15.36
N ASN A 55 -6.67 -2.75 -15.97
CA ASN A 55 -5.28 -3.23 -16.00
C ASN A 55 -4.63 -3.28 -14.60
N ALA A 56 -5.39 -3.80 -13.64
CA ALA A 56 -5.00 -3.87 -12.23
C ALA A 56 -4.07 -5.05 -11.92
N LEU A 57 -4.25 -6.21 -12.57
CA LEU A 57 -3.42 -7.40 -12.43
C LEU A 57 -2.65 -7.67 -13.73
N ILE A 58 -1.37 -8.00 -13.59
CA ILE A 58 -0.44 -8.26 -14.72
C ILE A 58 0.13 -9.68 -14.72
N VAL A 59 0.11 -10.36 -13.57
CA VAL A 59 0.50 -11.77 -13.43
C VAL A 59 -0.60 -12.49 -12.66
N MET A 60 -1.20 -13.52 -13.25
CA MET A 60 -2.21 -14.35 -12.58
C MET A 60 -1.55 -15.55 -11.89
N ASN A 61 -2.05 -15.94 -10.72
CA ASN A 61 -1.65 -17.18 -10.07
C ASN A 61 -2.40 -18.35 -10.72
N PRO A 62 -1.73 -19.28 -11.44
CA PRO A 62 -2.39 -20.42 -12.07
C PRO A 62 -2.95 -21.41 -11.04
N ASP A 63 -2.41 -21.40 -9.83
CA ASP A 63 -2.75 -22.35 -8.77
C ASP A 63 -3.83 -21.83 -7.80
N ALA A 64 -4.38 -20.62 -8.01
CA ALA A 64 -5.34 -20.00 -7.08
C ALA A 64 -6.51 -20.91 -6.67
N LEU A 65 -7.09 -21.66 -7.63
CA LEU A 65 -8.16 -22.63 -7.33
C LEU A 65 -7.65 -23.87 -6.59
N ALA A 66 -6.42 -24.30 -6.83
CA ALA A 66 -5.81 -25.42 -6.12
C ALA A 66 -5.53 -25.04 -4.66
N ASP A 67 -5.02 -23.82 -4.44
CA ASP A 67 -4.79 -23.24 -3.11
C ASP A 67 -6.13 -23.14 -2.34
N ALA A 68 -7.17 -22.63 -2.98
CA ALA A 68 -8.50 -22.52 -2.37
C ALA A 68 -9.05 -23.90 -1.93
N ARG A 69 -8.95 -24.91 -2.81
CA ARG A 69 -9.33 -26.28 -2.46
C ARG A 69 -8.50 -26.85 -1.31
N ALA A 70 -7.23 -26.49 -1.19
CA ALA A 70 -6.41 -26.91 -0.05
C ALA A 70 -6.94 -26.34 1.27
N ILE A 71 -7.35 -25.08 1.29
CA ILE A 71 -7.98 -24.46 2.47
C ILE A 71 -9.32 -25.11 2.79
N ASP A 72 -10.14 -25.44 1.79
CA ASP A 72 -11.42 -26.12 2.01
C ASP A 72 -11.22 -27.52 2.63
N ARG A 73 -10.20 -28.26 2.21
CA ARG A 73 -9.84 -29.54 2.85
C ARG A 73 -9.44 -29.37 4.31
N ARG A 74 -8.66 -28.36 4.66
CA ARG A 74 -8.27 -28.06 6.04
C ARG A 74 -9.49 -27.70 6.89
N ARG A 75 -10.39 -26.88 6.35
CA ARG A 75 -11.66 -26.52 7.00
C ARG A 75 -12.56 -27.75 7.22
N ALA A 76 -12.68 -28.62 6.23
CA ALA A 76 -13.44 -29.87 6.33
C ALA A 76 -12.83 -30.88 7.32
N ALA A 77 -11.51 -30.84 7.51
CA ALA A 77 -10.80 -31.62 8.53
C ALA A 77 -10.98 -31.06 9.95
N GLY A 78 -11.66 -29.94 10.14
CA GLY A 78 -11.92 -29.31 11.43
C GLY A 78 -10.70 -28.54 11.98
N GLU A 79 -9.73 -28.16 11.12
CA GLU A 79 -8.64 -27.30 11.56
C GLU A 79 -9.17 -25.92 11.97
N GLU A 80 -8.66 -25.39 13.05
CA GLU A 80 -8.90 -24.00 13.45
C GLU A 80 -8.12 -23.06 12.51
N LEU A 81 -8.84 -22.35 11.66
CA LEU A 81 -8.28 -21.45 10.65
C LEU A 81 -8.46 -19.99 11.10
N GLY A 82 -7.44 -19.16 10.80
CA GLY A 82 -7.49 -17.73 11.07
C GLY A 82 -8.51 -16.97 10.20
N PRO A 83 -8.77 -15.69 10.53
CA PRO A 83 -9.82 -14.89 9.87
C PRO A 83 -9.56 -14.62 8.38
N LEU A 84 -8.32 -14.75 7.91
CA LEU A 84 -7.98 -14.55 6.48
C LEU A 84 -7.98 -15.86 5.67
N ALA A 85 -8.30 -17.01 6.28
CA ALA A 85 -8.27 -18.29 5.59
C ALA A 85 -9.38 -18.41 4.53
N GLY A 86 -8.97 -18.66 3.29
CA GLY A 86 -9.84 -18.73 2.12
C GLY A 86 -10.17 -17.36 1.50
N VAL A 87 -9.67 -16.26 2.07
CA VAL A 87 -9.93 -14.91 1.55
C VAL A 87 -9.08 -14.64 0.30
N PRO A 88 -9.70 -14.26 -0.84
CA PRO A 88 -8.99 -13.91 -2.07
C PRO A 88 -8.27 -12.57 -1.95
N VAL A 89 -6.94 -12.55 -2.21
CA VAL A 89 -6.08 -11.36 -2.07
C VAL A 89 -5.20 -11.17 -3.31
N VAL A 90 -4.70 -9.95 -3.49
CA VAL A 90 -3.72 -9.61 -4.52
C VAL A 90 -2.44 -9.09 -3.90
N ILE A 91 -1.33 -9.25 -4.61
CA ILE A 91 0.01 -8.90 -4.15
C ILE A 91 0.64 -7.91 -5.13
N LYS A 92 1.19 -6.79 -4.67
CA LYS A 92 1.93 -5.86 -5.52
C LYS A 92 3.07 -6.56 -6.24
N ASP A 93 3.29 -6.26 -7.51
CA ASP A 93 4.26 -6.95 -8.37
C ASP A 93 5.72 -6.88 -7.88
N THR A 94 6.04 -5.94 -7.00
CA THR A 94 7.36 -5.83 -6.37
C THR A 94 7.66 -6.91 -5.33
N MET A 95 6.64 -7.65 -4.85
CA MET A 95 6.82 -8.66 -3.79
C MET A 95 7.00 -10.05 -4.37
N ASP A 96 7.97 -10.79 -3.85
CA ASP A 96 8.26 -12.14 -4.28
C ASP A 96 7.16 -13.12 -3.85
N VAL A 97 6.59 -13.79 -4.85
CA VAL A 97 5.72 -14.96 -4.72
C VAL A 97 6.43 -16.11 -5.41
N ALA A 98 6.75 -17.18 -4.70
CA ALA A 98 7.48 -18.33 -5.24
C ALA A 98 6.85 -18.84 -6.53
N GLY A 99 7.66 -18.96 -7.59
CA GLY A 99 7.22 -19.45 -8.90
C GLY A 99 6.48 -18.42 -9.77
N LEU A 100 6.22 -17.20 -9.30
CA LEU A 100 5.62 -16.14 -10.11
C LEU A 100 6.65 -15.02 -10.39
N PRO A 101 6.70 -14.45 -11.61
CA PRO A 101 7.66 -13.40 -11.92
C PRO A 101 7.41 -12.12 -11.11
N SER A 102 8.50 -11.46 -10.67
CA SER A 102 8.52 -10.11 -10.11
C SER A 102 9.09 -9.16 -11.16
N THR A 103 8.24 -8.35 -11.81
CA THR A 103 8.66 -7.55 -12.96
C THR A 103 8.98 -6.09 -12.62
N GLY A 104 8.51 -5.61 -11.46
CA GLY A 104 8.61 -4.19 -11.11
C GLY A 104 7.99 -3.26 -12.17
N GLY A 105 7.03 -3.74 -12.96
CA GLY A 105 6.44 -2.99 -14.06
C GLY A 105 7.37 -2.73 -15.24
N TRP A 106 8.60 -3.27 -15.25
CA TRP A 106 9.61 -2.92 -16.24
C TRP A 106 9.78 -4.01 -17.32
N ARG A 107 9.82 -3.60 -18.60
CA ARG A 107 9.91 -4.52 -19.75
C ARG A 107 11.12 -5.47 -19.68
N PHE A 108 12.26 -4.98 -19.19
CA PHE A 108 13.48 -5.79 -19.08
C PHE A 108 13.39 -6.93 -18.08
N LEU A 109 12.47 -6.82 -17.11
CA LEU A 109 12.22 -7.83 -16.08
C LEU A 109 10.96 -8.67 -16.37
N SER A 110 10.50 -8.69 -17.63
CA SER A 110 9.36 -9.48 -18.08
C SER A 110 9.63 -10.18 -19.40
N ALA A 111 9.63 -11.51 -19.39
CA ALA A 111 9.74 -12.30 -20.63
C ALA A 111 8.58 -12.05 -21.58
N LYS A 112 7.38 -11.69 -21.07
CA LYS A 112 6.24 -11.30 -21.90
C LYS A 112 6.50 -10.02 -22.70
N ALA A 113 7.38 -9.16 -22.23
CA ALA A 113 7.79 -7.92 -22.87
C ALA A 113 9.14 -8.05 -23.62
N GLY A 114 9.69 -9.26 -23.73
CA GLY A 114 10.97 -9.54 -24.39
C GLY A 114 12.20 -9.43 -23.49
N GLY A 115 12.02 -9.23 -22.19
CA GLY A 115 13.08 -9.21 -21.17
C GLY A 115 13.30 -10.57 -20.49
N THR A 116 13.79 -10.53 -19.26
CA THR A 116 14.13 -11.71 -18.46
C THR A 116 13.25 -11.74 -17.19
N ASP A 117 12.46 -12.80 -17.01
CA ASP A 117 11.66 -12.96 -15.80
C ASP A 117 12.54 -13.15 -14.56
N LEU A 118 12.27 -12.40 -13.50
CA LEU A 118 12.79 -12.65 -12.16
C LEU A 118 11.80 -13.55 -11.42
N ILE A 119 12.07 -14.86 -11.39
CA ILE A 119 11.22 -15.85 -10.71
C ILE A 119 11.88 -16.25 -9.40
N PRO A 120 11.36 -15.83 -8.24
CA PRO A 120 11.91 -16.19 -6.94
C PRO A 120 11.62 -17.67 -6.62
N GLU A 121 12.59 -18.36 -6.01
CA GLU A 121 12.41 -19.74 -5.52
C GLU A 121 11.61 -19.79 -4.21
N THR A 122 11.53 -18.69 -3.48
CA THR A 122 10.86 -18.60 -2.18
C THR A 122 9.95 -17.37 -2.11
N ASP A 123 8.87 -17.49 -1.34
CA ASP A 123 8.04 -16.34 -0.98
C ASP A 123 8.87 -15.29 -0.19
N SER A 124 8.54 -14.02 -0.35
CA SER A 124 8.93 -13.00 0.65
C SER A 124 8.30 -13.33 2.02
N PRO A 125 8.88 -12.91 3.14
CA PRO A 125 8.30 -13.19 4.46
C PRO A 125 6.85 -12.72 4.61
N VAL A 126 6.47 -11.61 3.99
CA VAL A 126 5.07 -11.12 4.02
C VAL A 126 4.14 -12.03 3.24
N VAL A 127 4.53 -12.50 2.08
CA VAL A 127 3.76 -13.45 1.26
C VAL A 127 3.65 -14.81 1.96
N ALA A 128 4.77 -15.30 2.54
CA ALA A 128 4.77 -16.55 3.31
C ALA A 128 3.79 -16.48 4.51
N ARG A 129 3.72 -15.33 5.21
CA ARG A 129 2.76 -15.11 6.29
C ARG A 129 1.31 -15.10 5.81
N MET A 130 1.02 -14.44 4.69
CA MET A 130 -0.32 -14.45 4.09
C MET A 130 -0.73 -15.87 3.66
N ARG A 131 0.20 -16.63 3.07
CA ARG A 131 -0.03 -18.04 2.72
C ARG A 131 -0.27 -18.91 3.96
N ALA A 132 0.52 -18.72 5.02
CA ALA A 132 0.35 -19.42 6.30
C ALA A 132 -0.99 -19.07 6.97
N ALA A 133 -1.46 -17.82 6.83
CA ALA A 133 -2.79 -17.40 7.28
C ALA A 133 -3.93 -17.98 6.42
N GLY A 134 -3.61 -18.68 5.34
CA GLY A 134 -4.56 -19.34 4.46
C GLY A 134 -5.21 -18.44 3.42
N CYS A 135 -4.65 -17.26 3.13
CA CYS A 135 -5.13 -16.41 2.04
C CYS A 135 -4.97 -17.12 0.69
N VAL A 136 -5.87 -16.85 -0.22
CA VAL A 136 -5.78 -17.31 -1.61
C VAL A 136 -5.25 -16.16 -2.47
N MET A 137 -4.01 -16.29 -2.95
CA MET A 137 -3.39 -15.28 -3.81
C MET A 137 -3.90 -15.42 -5.23
N LEU A 138 -4.59 -14.39 -5.75
CA LEU A 138 -5.16 -14.38 -7.11
C LEU A 138 -4.12 -14.05 -8.18
N GLY A 139 -3.13 -13.22 -7.82
CA GLY A 139 -2.11 -12.78 -8.75
C GLY A 139 -1.35 -11.55 -8.25
N LYS A 140 -0.51 -11.00 -9.14
CA LYS A 140 0.32 -9.83 -8.86
C LYS A 140 -0.21 -8.61 -9.61
N THR A 141 -0.21 -7.46 -8.94
CA THR A 141 -0.85 -6.24 -9.42
C THR A 141 0.12 -5.30 -10.11
N ASN A 142 -0.40 -4.54 -11.05
CA ASN A 142 0.36 -3.60 -11.86
C ASN A 142 1.02 -2.48 -11.02
N VAL A 143 2.21 -2.09 -11.46
CA VAL A 143 3.00 -0.99 -10.87
C VAL A 143 3.67 -0.20 -12.00
N PRO A 144 3.94 1.10 -11.83
CA PRO A 144 4.80 1.84 -12.74
C PRO A 144 6.25 1.33 -12.65
N VAL A 145 7.05 1.64 -13.66
CA VAL A 145 8.43 1.15 -13.78
C VAL A 145 9.21 1.35 -12.48
N LEU A 146 9.70 0.23 -11.92
CA LEU A 146 10.48 0.13 -10.67
C LEU A 146 9.83 0.85 -9.47
N SER A 147 8.52 1.04 -9.47
CA SER A 147 7.80 1.85 -8.49
C SER A 147 8.25 3.33 -8.42
N ALA A 148 9.05 3.81 -9.38
CA ALA A 148 9.78 5.06 -9.30
C ALA A 148 9.07 6.24 -10.00
N THR A 149 8.23 5.99 -11.01
CA THR A 149 7.64 7.04 -11.85
C THR A 149 6.34 7.64 -11.29
N GLY A 150 5.95 7.22 -10.10
CA GLY A 150 4.99 7.94 -9.26
C GLY A 150 3.52 7.71 -9.64
N SER A 151 2.75 8.81 -9.60
CA SER A 151 1.30 8.77 -9.42
C SER A 151 0.47 8.55 -10.69
N HIS A 152 1.06 8.68 -11.87
CA HIS A 152 0.35 8.41 -13.14
C HIS A 152 0.19 6.91 -13.42
N ALA A 153 1.12 6.08 -12.97
CA ALA A 153 1.14 4.62 -13.15
C ALA A 153 0.81 4.19 -14.59
N ASN A 154 1.46 4.85 -15.59
CA ASN A 154 1.13 4.74 -16.99
C ASN A 154 2.26 4.17 -17.88
N ASP A 155 3.40 3.82 -17.32
CA ASP A 155 4.61 3.38 -18.02
C ASP A 155 4.99 1.92 -17.78
N SER A 156 4.14 1.15 -17.11
CA SER A 156 4.33 -0.30 -16.94
C SER A 156 4.43 -1.00 -18.31
N TRP A 157 5.23 -2.06 -18.38
CA TRP A 157 5.28 -2.93 -19.58
C TRP A 157 3.90 -3.48 -19.99
N ALA A 158 3.01 -3.60 -19.04
CA ALA A 158 1.64 -4.07 -19.24
C ALA A 158 0.67 -2.94 -19.64
N GLY A 159 1.14 -1.69 -19.70
CA GLY A 159 0.33 -0.51 -19.92
C GLY A 159 -0.20 0.15 -18.64
N PRO A 160 -0.95 1.25 -18.78
CA PRO A 160 -1.43 2.05 -17.65
C PRO A 160 -2.46 1.33 -16.79
N THR A 161 -2.47 1.64 -15.50
CA THR A 161 -3.60 1.32 -14.61
C THR A 161 -4.61 2.47 -14.63
N ILE A 162 -5.89 2.15 -14.72
CA ILE A 162 -6.98 3.15 -14.72
C ILE A 162 -7.58 3.28 -13.32
N ASN A 163 -7.81 4.52 -12.88
CA ASN A 163 -8.49 4.81 -11.63
C ASN A 163 -9.94 4.33 -11.69
N VAL A 164 -10.33 3.46 -10.75
CA VAL A 164 -11.67 2.86 -10.71
C VAL A 164 -12.71 3.83 -10.14
N ALA A 165 -12.30 4.68 -9.19
CA ALA A 165 -13.21 5.60 -8.49
C ALA A 165 -13.40 6.93 -9.23
N ALA A 166 -12.41 7.31 -10.09
CA ALA A 166 -12.40 8.54 -10.87
C ALA A 166 -11.63 8.30 -12.18
N PRO A 167 -12.23 7.65 -13.20
CA PRO A 167 -11.53 7.18 -14.41
C PRO A 167 -10.83 8.27 -15.22
N ASP A 168 -11.28 9.51 -15.11
CA ASP A 168 -10.67 10.67 -15.80
C ASP A 168 -9.47 11.27 -15.02
N CYS A 169 -9.15 10.72 -13.86
CA CYS A 169 -8.06 11.15 -12.99
C CYS A 169 -6.96 10.08 -12.92
N ILE A 170 -5.75 10.53 -12.52
CA ILE A 170 -4.64 9.60 -12.28
C ILE A 170 -4.98 8.64 -11.13
N PRO A 171 -4.49 7.38 -11.17
CA PRO A 171 -4.83 6.35 -10.18
C PRO A 171 -4.07 6.50 -8.86
N GLY A 172 -3.07 7.39 -8.79
CA GLY A 172 -2.09 7.34 -7.72
C GLY A 172 -1.16 6.15 -7.90
N GLY A 173 0.00 6.23 -7.25
CA GLY A 173 1.04 5.18 -7.39
C GLY A 173 1.97 5.14 -6.17
N SER A 174 2.81 4.15 -6.19
CA SER A 174 3.07 3.10 -7.19
C SER A 174 2.18 1.84 -7.06
N SER A 175 1.44 1.61 -5.96
CA SER A 175 0.55 0.45 -5.80
C SER A 175 -0.82 0.65 -6.50
N ALA A 176 -0.81 1.26 -7.70
CA ALA A 176 -2.01 1.58 -8.48
C ALA A 176 -2.87 0.34 -8.77
N GLY A 177 -2.24 -0.74 -9.24
CA GLY A 177 -2.95 -1.98 -9.54
C GLY A 177 -3.59 -2.62 -8.31
N THR A 178 -2.93 -2.55 -7.14
CA THR A 178 -3.50 -3.06 -5.88
C THR A 178 -4.76 -2.29 -5.49
N ALA A 179 -4.69 -0.94 -5.53
CA ALA A 179 -5.85 -0.12 -5.22
C ALA A 179 -6.99 -0.32 -6.22
N ALA A 180 -6.68 -0.36 -7.53
CA ALA A 180 -7.67 -0.61 -8.57
C ALA A 180 -8.33 -1.99 -8.41
N ALA A 181 -7.56 -3.05 -8.13
CA ALA A 181 -8.11 -4.39 -7.91
C ALA A 181 -9.07 -4.44 -6.73
N VAL A 182 -8.70 -3.83 -5.59
CA VAL A 182 -9.55 -3.75 -4.40
C VAL A 182 -10.78 -2.89 -4.68
N ALA A 183 -10.63 -1.71 -5.29
CA ALA A 183 -11.75 -0.80 -5.58
C ALA A 183 -12.76 -1.41 -6.55
N ALA A 184 -12.32 -2.17 -7.56
CA ALA A 184 -13.20 -2.87 -8.51
C ALA A 184 -13.76 -4.19 -7.98
N SER A 185 -13.52 -4.52 -6.72
CA SER A 185 -13.91 -5.82 -6.13
C SER A 185 -13.36 -7.02 -6.92
N MET A 186 -12.12 -6.91 -7.43
CA MET A 186 -11.37 -8.02 -8.02
C MET A 186 -10.55 -8.79 -6.97
N ALA A 187 -10.50 -8.27 -5.74
CA ALA A 187 -9.96 -8.92 -4.55
C ALA A 187 -10.64 -8.36 -3.30
N VAL A 188 -10.56 -9.08 -2.17
CA VAL A 188 -11.06 -8.58 -0.88
C VAL A 188 -10.12 -7.51 -0.33
N LEU A 189 -8.83 -7.74 -0.39
CA LEU A 189 -7.78 -6.81 0.02
C LEU A 189 -6.48 -7.08 -0.77
N GLY A 190 -5.51 -6.21 -0.65
CA GLY A 190 -4.23 -6.40 -1.32
C GLY A 190 -3.03 -5.92 -0.49
N LEU A 191 -1.87 -6.52 -0.75
CA LEU A 191 -0.61 -6.03 -0.23
C LEU A 191 -0.03 -4.97 -1.15
N ALA A 192 0.45 -3.91 -0.56
CA ALA A 192 1.09 -2.77 -1.18
C ALA A 192 2.42 -2.46 -0.49
N GLU A 193 3.26 -1.67 -1.15
CA GLU A 193 4.56 -1.26 -0.61
C GLU A 193 4.72 0.24 -0.86
N GLU A 194 5.44 0.91 0.05
CA GLU A 194 5.65 2.34 0.02
C GLU A 194 7.08 2.74 0.37
N THR A 195 7.67 3.59 -0.49
CA THR A 195 8.90 4.34 -0.25
C THR A 195 8.61 5.82 0.00
N GLY A 196 7.60 6.34 -0.73
CA GLY A 196 7.19 7.74 -0.70
C GLY A 196 5.75 7.93 -1.20
N GLY A 197 4.75 7.53 -0.40
CA GLY A 197 3.32 7.70 -0.70
C GLY A 197 2.66 6.51 -1.41
N SER A 198 3.39 5.46 -1.75
CA SER A 198 2.90 4.39 -2.66
C SER A 198 1.85 3.43 -2.07
N ILE A 199 1.50 3.53 -0.79
CA ILE A 199 0.30 2.91 -0.19
C ILE A 199 -0.80 3.97 -0.09
N GLN A 200 -0.46 5.12 0.48
CA GLN A 200 -1.40 6.19 0.84
C GLN A 200 -2.06 6.80 -0.39
N ASN A 201 -1.25 7.13 -1.42
CA ASN A 201 -1.71 7.84 -2.61
C ASN A 201 -2.70 7.02 -3.43
N PRO A 202 -2.41 5.77 -3.85
CA PRO A 202 -3.38 4.98 -4.59
C PRO A 202 -4.61 4.59 -3.76
N ALA A 203 -4.45 4.34 -2.45
CA ALA A 203 -5.59 4.10 -1.56
C ALA A 203 -6.51 5.32 -1.52
N SER A 204 -5.95 6.53 -1.37
CA SER A 204 -6.72 7.78 -1.37
C SER A 204 -7.40 8.03 -2.72
N ALA A 205 -6.68 7.86 -3.83
CA ALA A 205 -7.21 8.07 -5.18
C ALA A 205 -8.39 7.14 -5.52
N HIS A 206 -8.51 6.00 -4.81
CA HIS A 206 -9.59 5.03 -4.99
C HIS A 206 -10.63 5.03 -3.85
N GLY A 207 -10.53 5.95 -2.88
CA GLY A 207 -11.42 6.00 -1.72
C GLY A 207 -11.34 4.73 -0.86
N LEU A 208 -10.14 4.24 -0.62
CA LEU A 208 -9.82 3.03 0.16
C LEU A 208 -9.08 3.39 1.44
N VAL A 209 -8.95 2.39 2.31
CA VAL A 209 -8.07 2.41 3.49
C VAL A 209 -6.70 1.92 3.09
N GLY A 210 -5.65 2.70 3.37
CA GLY A 210 -4.25 2.33 3.16
C GLY A 210 -3.45 2.52 4.43
N LEU A 211 -2.80 1.47 4.92
CA LEU A 211 -1.98 1.53 6.14
C LEU A 211 -0.50 1.38 5.79
N LYS A 212 0.24 2.46 6.01
CA LYS A 212 1.70 2.47 6.03
C LYS A 212 2.15 2.24 7.49
N PRO A 213 2.73 1.08 7.83
CA PRO A 213 3.19 0.84 9.19
C PRO A 213 4.50 1.59 9.51
N THR A 214 4.88 1.59 10.77
CA THR A 214 6.20 2.01 11.24
C THR A 214 7.29 1.21 10.53
N PHE A 215 8.36 1.88 10.07
CA PHE A 215 9.51 1.23 9.46
C PHE A 215 10.11 0.18 10.42
N GLY A 216 10.25 -1.05 9.94
CA GLY A 216 10.75 -2.18 10.73
C GLY A 216 9.68 -2.96 11.53
N LEU A 217 8.39 -2.59 11.45
CA LEU A 217 7.31 -3.39 12.03
C LEU A 217 6.95 -4.61 11.15
N VAL A 218 6.93 -4.40 9.84
CA VAL A 218 6.65 -5.41 8.83
C VAL A 218 7.93 -5.64 8.02
N PRO A 219 8.32 -6.90 7.72
CA PRO A 219 9.50 -7.16 6.91
C PRO A 219 9.29 -6.75 5.46
N ASN A 220 10.37 -6.27 4.82
CA ASN A 220 10.41 -5.99 3.39
C ASN A 220 11.48 -6.81 2.63
N ALA A 221 12.09 -7.80 3.26
CA ALA A 221 12.95 -8.74 2.54
C ALA A 221 12.14 -9.50 1.47
N GLY A 222 12.73 -9.69 0.27
CA GLY A 222 12.00 -10.25 -0.87
C GLY A 222 10.94 -9.31 -1.46
N VAL A 223 11.12 -8.01 -1.24
CA VAL A 223 10.40 -6.94 -1.95
C VAL A 223 11.43 -6.21 -2.80
N MET A 224 11.15 -6.04 -4.10
CA MET A 224 12.04 -5.30 -5.02
C MET A 224 12.21 -3.88 -4.47
N PRO A 225 13.42 -3.46 -4.11
CA PRO A 225 13.61 -2.23 -3.36
C PRO A 225 13.65 -0.99 -4.23
N LEU A 226 13.20 0.12 -3.66
CA LEU A 226 13.52 1.46 -4.10
C LEU A 226 14.39 2.18 -3.03
N ALA A 227 14.15 1.90 -1.75
CA ALA A 227 14.94 2.34 -0.60
C ALA A 227 14.76 1.34 0.57
N GLY A 228 15.14 0.08 0.34
CA GLY A 228 14.85 -1.05 1.22
C GLY A 228 15.46 -0.93 2.62
N SER A 229 16.67 -0.37 2.72
CA SER A 229 17.38 -0.16 3.98
C SER A 229 16.85 1.02 4.80
N THR A 230 16.07 1.93 4.21
CA THR A 230 15.75 3.24 4.81
C THR A 230 14.27 3.55 4.92
N ARG A 231 13.47 3.32 3.86
CA ARG A 231 12.09 3.81 3.76
C ARG A 231 11.05 2.75 3.45
N ASP A 232 11.40 1.72 2.64
CA ASP A 232 10.41 0.80 2.09
C ASP A 232 9.68 0.05 3.21
N VAL A 233 8.35 0.11 3.18
CA VAL A 233 7.46 -0.60 4.10
C VAL A 233 6.37 -1.31 3.32
N VAL A 234 5.96 -2.48 3.81
CA VAL A 234 4.81 -3.22 3.28
C VAL A 234 3.60 -3.00 4.17
N GLY A 235 2.43 -2.78 3.55
CA GLY A 235 1.18 -2.63 4.27
C GLY A 235 -0.03 -2.96 3.41
N PRO A 236 -1.22 -3.05 4.02
CA PRO A 236 -2.46 -3.38 3.30
C PRO A 236 -3.10 -2.16 2.64
N ILE A 237 -3.78 -2.44 1.51
CA ILE A 237 -4.88 -1.63 0.98
C ILE A 237 -6.16 -2.46 1.11
N ALA A 238 -7.18 -1.91 1.76
CA ALA A 238 -8.43 -2.59 2.07
C ALA A 238 -9.64 -1.65 1.94
N ARG A 239 -10.86 -2.20 1.97
CA ARG A 239 -12.09 -1.39 1.93
C ARG A 239 -12.45 -0.79 3.26
N CYS A 240 -11.99 -1.37 4.37
CA CYS A 240 -12.29 -0.91 5.72
C CYS A 240 -11.09 -1.04 6.65
N VAL A 241 -11.11 -0.27 7.72
CA VAL A 241 -10.05 -0.24 8.74
C VAL A 241 -9.89 -1.61 9.42
N ARG A 242 -10.99 -2.35 9.64
CA ARG A 242 -10.93 -3.68 10.24
C ARG A 242 -10.11 -4.67 9.39
N ASP A 243 -10.31 -4.69 8.09
CA ASP A 243 -9.57 -5.58 7.19
C ASP A 243 -8.08 -5.21 7.11
N ALA A 244 -7.76 -3.91 7.15
CA ALA A 244 -6.39 -3.44 7.27
C ALA A 244 -5.74 -3.89 8.59
N ALA A 245 -6.46 -3.82 9.70
CA ALA A 245 -5.99 -4.28 11.01
C ALA A 245 -5.75 -5.80 11.05
N LEU A 246 -6.68 -6.61 10.53
CA LEU A 246 -6.54 -8.06 10.41
C LEU A 246 -5.32 -8.43 9.55
N THR A 247 -5.09 -7.69 8.47
CA THR A 247 -3.93 -7.91 7.60
C THR A 247 -2.64 -7.56 8.34
N LEU A 248 -2.59 -6.44 9.06
CA LEU A 248 -1.42 -6.07 9.86
C LEU A 248 -1.13 -7.11 10.95
N ASP A 249 -2.15 -7.74 11.54
CA ASP A 249 -1.98 -8.83 12.50
C ASP A 249 -1.20 -10.01 11.92
N VAL A 250 -1.38 -10.28 10.63
CA VAL A 250 -0.65 -11.34 9.91
C VAL A 250 0.76 -10.87 9.52
N LEU A 251 0.91 -9.61 9.08
CA LEU A 251 2.17 -9.12 8.51
C LEU A 251 3.22 -8.76 9.55
N ALA A 252 2.79 -8.18 10.71
CA ALA A 252 3.70 -7.61 11.69
C ALA A 252 4.50 -8.67 12.46
N GLY A 253 5.79 -8.38 12.67
CA GLY A 253 6.64 -9.17 13.55
C GLY A 253 8.03 -9.46 13.00
N TYR A 254 8.89 -9.96 13.88
CA TYR A 254 10.29 -10.27 13.59
C TYR A 254 10.47 -11.43 12.61
N THR A 255 11.48 -11.31 11.76
CA THR A 255 12.05 -12.41 10.98
C THR A 255 13.57 -12.21 10.83
N ALA A 256 14.33 -13.31 10.91
CA ALA A 256 15.77 -13.27 10.65
C ALA A 256 16.12 -12.91 9.19
N ALA A 257 15.17 -13.10 8.25
CA ALA A 257 15.34 -12.71 6.86
C ALA A 257 15.39 -11.19 6.65
N ASP A 258 14.91 -10.42 7.64
CA ASP A 258 14.94 -8.96 7.66
C ASP A 258 15.31 -8.45 9.06
N PRO A 259 16.60 -8.32 9.37
CA PRO A 259 17.08 -7.98 10.71
C PRO A 259 16.55 -6.68 11.29
N LYS A 260 16.16 -5.68 10.46
CA LYS A 260 15.59 -4.41 10.97
C LYS A 260 14.28 -4.61 11.73
N THR A 261 13.57 -5.73 11.50
CA THR A 261 12.33 -6.05 12.23
C THR A 261 12.55 -6.37 13.71
N VAL A 262 13.80 -6.48 14.18
CA VAL A 262 14.13 -6.57 15.61
C VAL A 262 13.58 -5.36 16.39
N ALA A 263 13.53 -4.18 15.77
CA ALA A 263 12.98 -2.96 16.38
C ALA A 263 11.49 -3.07 16.72
N GLY A 264 10.74 -3.94 16.01
CA GLY A 264 9.31 -4.18 16.22
C GLY A 264 8.99 -5.22 17.31
N ILE A 265 10.00 -5.88 17.92
CA ILE A 265 9.75 -6.88 18.98
C ILE A 265 9.09 -6.19 20.17
N GLY A 266 7.97 -6.76 20.64
CA GLY A 266 7.19 -6.23 21.77
C GLY A 266 6.34 -4.99 21.46
N LYS A 267 6.29 -4.54 20.19
CA LYS A 267 5.48 -3.37 19.78
C LYS A 267 4.07 -3.74 19.33
N ARG A 268 3.85 -4.99 18.95
CA ARG A 268 2.51 -5.49 18.62
C ARG A 268 1.66 -5.63 19.88
N PRO A 269 0.37 -5.19 19.88
CA PRO A 269 -0.55 -5.44 20.98
C PRO A 269 -0.72 -6.94 21.26
N ALA A 270 -0.83 -7.33 22.52
CA ALA A 270 -0.95 -8.73 22.93
C ALA A 270 -2.16 -9.45 22.31
N GLY A 271 -3.28 -8.72 22.11
CA GLY A 271 -4.49 -9.24 21.44
C GLY A 271 -4.51 -9.06 19.93
N GLY A 272 -3.48 -8.45 19.34
CA GLY A 272 -3.47 -8.01 17.94
C GLY A 272 -4.14 -6.65 17.72
N TYR A 273 -4.02 -6.14 16.50
CA TYR A 273 -4.53 -4.82 16.14
C TYR A 273 -6.06 -4.81 15.96
N ALA A 274 -6.60 -5.85 15.33
CA ALA A 274 -8.04 -5.93 15.03
C ALA A 274 -8.91 -6.08 16.28
N SER A 275 -8.40 -6.69 17.35
CA SER A 275 -9.13 -6.85 18.61
C SER A 275 -9.23 -5.55 19.42
N GLY A 276 -8.35 -4.58 19.17
CA GLY A 276 -8.31 -3.28 19.82
C GLY A 276 -9.16 -2.19 19.16
N LEU A 277 -9.92 -2.51 18.12
CA LEU A 277 -10.76 -1.53 17.41
C LEU A 277 -11.96 -1.11 18.29
N ASP A 278 -12.01 0.18 18.60
CA ASP A 278 -13.03 0.78 19.47
C ASP A 278 -13.75 1.91 18.70
N PRO A 279 -15.09 1.86 18.52
CA PRO A 279 -15.86 2.91 17.86
C PRO A 279 -15.98 4.21 18.68
N SER A 280 -15.29 4.32 19.80
CA SER A 280 -15.19 5.52 20.64
C SER A 280 -13.75 5.99 20.87
N ALA A 281 -12.79 5.50 20.07
CA ALA A 281 -11.36 5.74 20.26
C ALA A 281 -10.94 7.21 20.08
N LEU A 282 -11.70 8.03 19.38
CA LEU A 282 -11.45 9.48 19.21
C LEU A 282 -11.76 10.28 20.49
N ARG A 283 -12.59 9.76 21.39
CA ARG A 283 -12.99 10.49 22.59
C ARG A 283 -11.79 10.85 23.46
N GLY A 284 -11.63 12.16 23.71
CA GLY A 284 -10.56 12.70 24.53
C GLY A 284 -9.19 12.74 23.84
N LYS A 285 -9.07 12.29 22.60
CA LYS A 285 -7.84 12.39 21.81
C LYS A 285 -7.54 13.81 21.43
N ARG A 286 -6.26 14.15 21.38
CA ARG A 286 -5.75 15.45 20.95
C ARG A 286 -5.00 15.29 19.64
N LEU A 287 -5.50 15.90 18.56
CA LEU A 287 -4.96 15.73 17.22
C LEU A 287 -4.48 17.07 16.66
N GLY A 288 -3.24 17.09 16.19
CA GLY A 288 -2.67 18.21 15.48
C GLY A 288 -3.25 18.31 14.06
N LEU A 289 -3.56 19.53 13.63
CA LEU A 289 -4.07 19.82 12.30
C LEU A 289 -2.94 20.23 11.35
N TYR A 290 -3.19 20.05 10.04
CA TYR A 290 -2.29 20.48 8.98
C TYR A 290 -2.15 22.01 8.98
N GLY A 291 -0.91 22.48 8.85
CA GLY A 291 -0.57 23.89 8.73
C GLY A 291 0.86 24.09 8.20
N PRO A 292 1.27 25.36 8.02
CA PRO A 292 2.61 25.71 7.52
C PRO A 292 3.76 25.14 8.36
N GLY A 293 3.53 24.87 9.64
CA GLY A 293 4.54 24.26 10.52
C GLY A 293 4.89 22.83 10.17
N TRP A 294 3.95 22.07 9.54
CA TRP A 294 4.21 20.76 8.98
C TRP A 294 4.82 20.86 7.58
N ARG A 295 4.15 21.58 6.68
CA ARG A 295 4.61 21.85 5.32
C ARG A 295 4.05 23.18 4.84
N ASP A 296 4.93 24.11 4.45
CA ASP A 296 4.51 25.43 3.96
C ASP A 296 3.99 25.34 2.52
N ARG A 297 2.87 24.66 2.38
CA ARG A 297 2.11 24.52 1.13
C ARG A 297 0.62 24.58 1.46
N PRO A 298 -0.15 25.50 0.87
CA PRO A 298 -1.57 25.66 1.17
C PRO A 298 -2.40 24.50 0.63
N LEU A 299 -3.57 24.30 1.22
CA LEU A 299 -4.63 23.48 0.67
C LEU A 299 -5.41 24.29 -0.38
N SER A 300 -5.95 23.61 -1.41
CA SER A 300 -6.94 24.25 -2.28
C SER A 300 -8.18 24.65 -1.48
N ALA A 301 -8.97 25.61 -2.01
CA ALA A 301 -10.17 26.08 -1.33
C ALA A 301 -11.17 24.94 -1.07
N GLU A 302 -11.33 24.04 -2.04
CA GLU A 302 -12.22 22.87 -1.92
C GLU A 302 -11.72 21.86 -0.89
N THR A 303 -10.41 21.53 -0.90
CA THR A 303 -9.80 20.65 0.10
C THR A 303 -9.93 21.23 1.50
N ALA A 304 -9.71 22.54 1.66
CA ALA A 304 -9.87 23.21 2.95
C ALA A 304 -11.32 23.19 3.46
N GLU A 305 -12.32 23.26 2.56
CA GLU A 305 -13.74 23.11 2.90
C GLU A 305 -14.08 21.70 3.37
N LEU A 306 -13.69 20.67 2.59
CA LEU A 306 -13.88 19.26 2.93
C LEU A 306 -13.18 18.93 4.26
N TYR A 307 -11.98 19.43 4.46
CA TYR A 307 -11.23 19.23 5.69
C TYR A 307 -11.91 19.86 6.91
N ARG A 308 -12.48 21.08 6.77
CA ARG A 308 -13.26 21.69 7.87
C ARG A 308 -14.48 20.86 8.23
N GLY A 309 -15.15 20.26 7.24
CA GLY A 309 -16.24 19.31 7.49
C GLY A 309 -15.77 18.10 8.31
N ALA A 310 -14.67 17.46 7.88
CA ALA A 310 -14.10 16.33 8.58
C ALA A 310 -13.60 16.68 10.00
N GLN A 311 -13.04 17.87 10.20
CA GLN A 311 -12.66 18.36 11.54
C GLN A 311 -13.87 18.46 12.47
N ALA A 312 -15.01 18.98 11.97
CA ALA A 312 -16.24 19.06 12.74
C ALA A 312 -16.76 17.67 13.15
N GLU A 313 -16.67 16.68 12.24
CA GLU A 313 -17.04 15.28 12.52
C GLU A 313 -16.13 14.65 13.58
N ILE A 314 -14.81 14.82 13.48
CA ILE A 314 -13.83 14.33 14.46
C ILE A 314 -14.05 14.98 15.82
N ALA A 315 -14.30 16.31 15.86
CA ALA A 315 -14.62 17.02 17.09
C ALA A 315 -15.94 16.54 17.72
N ALA A 316 -16.95 16.25 16.90
CA ALA A 316 -18.23 15.68 17.36
C ALA A 316 -18.06 14.28 17.99
N ARG A 317 -16.98 13.55 17.66
CA ARG A 317 -16.59 12.29 18.31
C ARG A 317 -15.87 12.50 19.64
N GLY A 318 -15.64 13.75 20.06
CA GLY A 318 -15.03 14.12 21.34
C GLY A 318 -13.52 14.30 21.30
N ALA A 319 -12.92 14.39 20.12
CA ALA A 319 -11.52 14.76 19.96
C ALA A 319 -11.32 16.28 20.14
N VAL A 320 -10.13 16.66 20.60
CA VAL A 320 -9.66 18.04 20.68
C VAL A 320 -8.70 18.30 19.54
N LEU A 321 -8.99 19.29 18.71
CA LEU A 321 -8.18 19.65 17.56
C LEU A 321 -7.24 20.81 17.93
N VAL A 322 -5.97 20.71 17.52
CA VAL A 322 -4.91 21.68 17.80
C VAL A 322 -4.39 22.23 16.47
N GLU A 323 -4.65 23.51 16.23
CA GLU A 323 -4.24 24.20 15.01
C GLU A 323 -2.72 24.29 14.90
N ASP A 324 -2.17 23.84 13.77
CA ASP A 324 -0.75 23.92 13.40
C ASP A 324 0.23 23.84 14.58
N PRO A 325 0.27 22.72 15.32
CA PRO A 325 1.09 22.61 16.53
C PRO A 325 2.61 22.66 16.25
N LEU A 326 2.99 22.48 14.99
CA LEU A 326 4.39 22.53 14.52
C LEU A 326 4.84 23.94 14.10
N ALA A 327 3.96 24.93 14.14
CA ALA A 327 4.33 26.32 13.82
C ALA A 327 5.58 26.77 14.61
N GLY A 328 6.57 27.30 13.89
CA GLY A 328 7.83 27.78 14.47
C GLY A 328 8.74 26.69 15.06
N SER A 329 8.47 25.42 14.84
CA SER A 329 9.29 24.32 15.35
C SER A 329 10.54 24.03 14.52
N GLY A 330 10.59 24.50 13.26
CA GLY A 330 11.62 24.16 12.27
C GLY A 330 11.36 22.81 11.56
N PHE A 331 10.20 22.17 11.78
CA PHE A 331 9.89 20.89 11.16
C PHE A 331 9.80 21.00 9.62
N ALA A 332 9.08 22.00 9.11
CA ALA A 332 8.94 22.25 7.68
C ALA A 332 10.27 22.57 6.97
N ASP A 333 11.26 23.06 7.72
CA ASP A 333 12.57 23.48 7.19
C ASP A 333 13.53 22.29 6.95
N ILE A 334 13.20 21.10 7.46
CA ILE A 334 14.04 19.91 7.28
C ILE A 334 13.99 19.40 5.84
N GLY A 335 12.83 19.51 5.18
CA GLY A 335 12.62 19.03 3.82
C GLY A 335 13.64 19.59 2.84
N ARG A 336 14.12 18.74 1.92
CA ARG A 336 15.06 19.11 0.86
C ARG A 336 14.51 18.65 -0.48
N PRO A 337 13.66 19.45 -1.13
CA PRO A 337 13.08 19.09 -2.42
C PRO A 337 14.15 18.83 -3.48
N VAL A 338 13.92 17.83 -4.33
CA VAL A 338 14.72 17.62 -5.54
C VAL A 338 14.30 18.60 -6.64
N GLU A 339 15.20 18.90 -7.57
CA GLU A 339 14.90 19.77 -8.71
C GLU A 339 13.69 19.23 -9.50
N GLY A 340 12.77 20.11 -9.83
CA GLY A 340 11.53 19.75 -10.52
C GLY A 340 10.39 19.23 -9.63
N SER A 341 10.64 19.11 -8.30
CA SER A 341 9.62 18.78 -7.30
C SER A 341 9.60 19.80 -6.17
N ASP A 342 8.43 20.25 -5.77
CA ASP A 342 8.28 21.19 -4.66
C ASP A 342 8.20 20.53 -3.28
N HIS A 343 8.16 19.20 -3.22
CA HIS A 343 7.88 18.45 -1.99
C HIS A 343 8.60 17.10 -1.85
N TYR A 344 9.23 16.58 -2.92
CA TYR A 344 9.86 15.26 -2.85
C TYR A 344 11.31 15.35 -2.38
N ASP A 345 11.61 14.70 -1.26
CA ASP A 345 12.93 14.59 -0.67
C ASP A 345 13.46 13.16 -0.89
N ALA A 346 14.54 13.01 -1.64
CA ALA A 346 15.08 11.71 -2.04
C ALA A 346 16.06 11.09 -1.03
N ARG A 347 16.39 11.79 0.08
CA ARG A 347 17.35 11.25 1.07
C ARG A 347 16.93 9.86 1.55
N GLY A 348 17.88 8.93 1.59
CA GLY A 348 17.68 7.51 1.89
C GLY A 348 17.57 6.62 0.65
N MET A 349 17.30 7.19 -0.54
CA MET A 349 17.21 6.41 -1.78
C MET A 349 18.59 6.07 -2.36
N GLU A 350 19.67 6.62 -1.84
CA GLU A 350 21.05 6.24 -2.16
C GLU A 350 21.34 4.77 -1.84
N SER A 351 20.51 4.11 -1.07
CA SER A 351 20.64 2.68 -0.77
C SER A 351 20.22 1.74 -1.91
N VAL A 352 19.56 2.25 -2.96
CA VAL A 352 18.88 1.42 -3.99
C VAL A 352 19.81 0.41 -4.67
N ALA A 353 21.06 0.79 -5.01
CA ALA A 353 21.99 -0.12 -5.69
C ALA A 353 22.40 -1.28 -4.79
N PHE A 354 22.73 -0.98 -3.53
CA PHE A 354 23.04 -1.98 -2.49
C PHE A 354 21.82 -2.88 -2.22
N ASP A 355 20.65 -2.28 -2.04
CA ASP A 355 19.42 -3.02 -1.74
C ASP A 355 19.01 -3.93 -2.91
N LEU A 356 19.15 -3.47 -4.16
CA LEU A 356 18.93 -4.32 -5.36
C LEU A 356 19.91 -5.49 -5.40
N HIS A 357 21.17 -5.27 -5.07
CA HIS A 357 22.14 -6.37 -5.01
C HIS A 357 21.72 -7.44 -3.99
N GLN A 358 21.31 -7.02 -2.79
CA GLN A 358 20.83 -7.92 -1.74
C GLN A 358 19.53 -8.64 -2.14
N TYR A 359 18.60 -7.94 -2.76
CA TYR A 359 17.36 -8.50 -3.26
C TYR A 359 17.58 -9.58 -4.31
N LEU A 360 18.41 -9.30 -5.33
CA LEU A 360 18.70 -10.24 -6.40
C LEU A 360 19.45 -11.48 -5.89
N GLY A 361 20.32 -11.33 -4.89
CA GLY A 361 20.99 -12.45 -4.22
C GLY A 361 20.03 -13.43 -3.54
N ARG A 362 18.78 -13.03 -3.24
CA ARG A 362 17.73 -13.88 -2.63
C ARG A 362 16.94 -14.70 -3.64
N MET A 363 17.00 -14.37 -4.92
CA MET A 363 16.19 -15.02 -5.97
C MET A 363 16.41 -16.53 -6.05
N GLY A 364 17.54 -17.03 -5.59
CA GLY A 364 17.92 -18.43 -5.63
C GLY A 364 18.95 -18.72 -6.73
N PRO A 365 19.61 -19.89 -6.66
CA PRO A 365 20.70 -20.24 -7.57
C PRO A 365 20.28 -20.42 -9.03
N SER A 366 19.00 -20.69 -9.32
CA SER A 366 18.46 -20.84 -10.67
C SER A 366 18.05 -19.51 -11.32
N ALA A 367 18.04 -18.41 -10.57
CA ALA A 367 17.63 -17.11 -11.09
C ALA A 367 18.62 -16.59 -12.15
N ALA A 368 18.06 -15.99 -13.21
CA ALA A 368 18.84 -15.44 -14.31
C ALA A 368 19.65 -14.20 -13.90
N LEU A 369 19.14 -13.38 -12.97
CA LEU A 369 19.80 -12.21 -12.42
C LEU A 369 19.98 -12.42 -10.90
N ARG A 370 21.22 -12.33 -10.40
CA ARG A 370 21.56 -12.61 -8.99
C ARG A 370 22.40 -11.52 -8.35
N SER A 371 22.71 -10.48 -9.10
CA SER A 371 23.55 -9.38 -8.62
C SER A 371 23.12 -8.07 -9.30
N PHE A 372 23.55 -6.96 -8.72
CA PHE A 372 23.39 -5.65 -9.35
C PHE A 372 24.10 -5.59 -10.72
N ALA A 373 25.25 -6.25 -10.88
CA ALA A 373 25.97 -6.30 -12.15
C ALA A 373 25.16 -7.06 -13.23
N ASP A 374 24.50 -8.17 -12.88
CA ASP A 374 23.60 -8.88 -13.81
C ASP A 374 22.42 -7.99 -14.22
N PHE A 375 21.83 -7.28 -13.25
CA PHE A 375 20.74 -6.34 -13.50
C PHE A 375 21.17 -5.21 -14.44
N ALA A 376 22.30 -4.54 -14.15
CA ALA A 376 22.82 -3.47 -15.00
C ALA A 376 23.13 -3.96 -16.41
N ALA A 377 23.68 -5.18 -16.59
CA ALA A 377 23.93 -5.77 -17.89
C ALA A 377 22.63 -6.09 -18.64
N ALA A 378 21.62 -6.63 -17.98
CA ALA A 378 20.32 -6.97 -18.57
C ALA A 378 19.51 -5.74 -18.97
N THR A 379 19.76 -4.59 -18.36
CA THR A 379 19.01 -3.33 -18.56
C THR A 379 19.83 -2.23 -19.25
N ALA A 380 21.02 -2.58 -19.77
CA ALA A 380 21.97 -1.61 -20.36
C ALA A 380 21.42 -0.83 -21.58
N GLU A 381 20.39 -1.35 -22.24
CA GLU A 381 19.70 -0.65 -23.35
C GLU A 381 18.95 0.60 -22.86
N GLU A 382 18.45 0.56 -21.63
CA GLU A 382 17.70 1.63 -20.97
C GLU A 382 18.10 1.71 -19.52
N ASP A 383 19.30 2.28 -19.25
CA ASP A 383 19.82 2.42 -17.90
C ASP A 383 18.91 3.34 -17.07
N CYS A 384 18.25 2.78 -16.05
CA CYS A 384 17.34 3.53 -15.19
C CYS A 384 18.02 4.64 -14.39
N PHE A 385 19.33 4.60 -14.21
CA PHE A 385 20.11 5.60 -13.48
C PHE A 385 20.75 6.66 -14.41
N ALA A 386 20.83 6.41 -15.71
CA ALA A 386 21.39 7.35 -16.67
C ALA A 386 20.51 8.61 -16.87
N PRO A 387 21.04 9.67 -17.49
CA PRO A 387 20.23 10.84 -17.87
C PRO A 387 18.98 10.44 -18.65
N GLY A 388 17.81 10.84 -18.15
CA GLY A 388 16.50 10.45 -18.71
C GLY A 388 15.93 9.13 -18.18
N GLY A 389 16.70 8.35 -17.42
CA GLY A 389 16.20 7.16 -16.72
C GLY A 389 15.31 7.50 -15.54
N VAL A 390 14.44 6.55 -15.18
CA VAL A 390 13.39 6.75 -14.14
C VAL A 390 13.93 7.03 -12.74
N LEU A 391 15.19 6.70 -12.47
CA LEU A 391 15.88 6.93 -11.20
C LEU A 391 16.97 8.02 -11.29
N HIS A 392 17.05 8.73 -12.42
CA HIS A 392 18.07 9.75 -12.63
C HIS A 392 18.07 10.86 -11.55
N MET A 393 16.91 11.22 -11.02
CA MET A 393 16.81 12.25 -9.98
C MET A 393 17.67 11.97 -8.74
N MET A 394 18.03 10.71 -8.48
CA MET A 394 18.86 10.32 -7.33
C MET A 394 20.29 10.89 -7.42
N HIS A 395 20.77 11.27 -8.62
CA HIS A 395 22.05 11.97 -8.77
C HIS A 395 22.12 13.34 -8.08
N GLN A 396 20.98 13.87 -7.62
CA GLN A 396 20.95 15.06 -6.76
C GLN A 396 21.42 14.78 -5.32
N LEU A 397 21.51 13.49 -4.93
CA LEU A 397 22.07 13.08 -3.64
C LEU A 397 23.60 12.93 -3.77
N PRO A 398 24.40 13.65 -2.97
CA PRO A 398 25.86 13.61 -3.08
C PRO A 398 26.46 12.19 -2.93
N GLN A 399 25.82 11.34 -2.12
CA GLN A 399 26.28 9.99 -1.81
C GLN A 399 25.89 8.97 -2.89
N PHE A 400 24.97 9.32 -3.81
CA PHE A 400 24.42 8.36 -4.75
C PHE A 400 25.45 7.87 -5.78
N GLY A 401 26.28 8.75 -6.33
CA GLY A 401 27.33 8.36 -7.29
C GLY A 401 28.30 7.31 -6.73
N PRO A 402 28.90 7.53 -5.56
CA PRO A 402 29.71 6.53 -4.86
C PRO A 402 28.94 5.21 -4.59
N ALA A 403 27.69 5.28 -4.13
CA ALA A 403 26.86 4.10 -3.85
C ALA A 403 26.57 3.27 -5.11
N LEU A 404 26.33 3.93 -6.24
CA LEU A 404 26.11 3.27 -7.52
C LEU A 404 27.41 2.60 -8.05
N ALA A 405 28.57 3.19 -7.79
CA ALA A 405 29.87 2.66 -8.19
C ALA A 405 30.31 1.43 -7.37
N ASP A 406 29.84 1.32 -6.12
CA ASP A 406 30.11 0.17 -5.25
C ASP A 406 28.81 -0.36 -4.57
N PRO A 407 27.98 -1.10 -5.31
CA PRO A 407 26.72 -1.65 -4.80
C PRO A 407 26.90 -2.79 -3.80
N LEU A 408 28.13 -3.22 -3.51
CA LEU A 408 28.42 -4.28 -2.54
C LEU A 408 28.65 -3.73 -1.13
N THR A 409 28.97 -2.45 -1.01
CA THR A 409 29.18 -1.76 0.26
C THR A 409 27.94 -0.97 0.65
N PRO A 410 27.47 -1.04 1.92
CA PRO A 410 26.39 -0.18 2.38
C PRO A 410 26.75 1.30 2.15
N PRO A 411 25.83 2.09 1.57
CA PRO A 411 26.11 3.50 1.27
C PRO A 411 26.23 4.36 2.53
N ASP A 412 26.83 5.54 2.38
CA ASP A 412 26.78 6.57 3.42
C ASP A 412 25.35 7.14 3.52
N LEU A 413 24.69 6.88 4.64
CA LEU A 413 23.32 7.30 4.96
C LEU A 413 23.30 8.45 5.99
N SER A 414 24.42 9.09 6.28
CA SER A 414 24.53 10.09 7.35
C SER A 414 23.55 11.26 7.19
N ASP A 415 23.33 11.73 5.96
CA ASP A 415 22.40 12.84 5.65
C ASP A 415 20.94 12.41 5.87
N PHE A 416 20.57 11.20 5.45
CA PHE A 416 19.26 10.62 5.73
C PHE A 416 19.02 10.43 7.23
N LEU A 417 20.00 9.88 7.97
CA LEU A 417 19.88 9.66 9.41
C LEU A 417 19.75 10.97 10.18
N ALA A 418 20.52 11.99 9.82
CA ALA A 418 20.42 13.32 10.43
C ALA A 418 19.04 13.95 10.21
N ALA A 419 18.46 13.82 9.01
CA ALA A 419 17.11 14.27 8.73
C ALA A 419 16.06 13.51 9.55
N ARG A 420 16.17 12.17 9.61
CA ARG A 420 15.28 11.31 10.41
C ARG A 420 15.31 11.69 11.89
N GLU A 421 16.49 11.84 12.47
CA GLU A 421 16.66 12.25 13.87
C GLU A 421 16.05 13.64 14.13
N SER A 422 16.24 14.57 13.21
CA SER A 422 15.68 15.93 13.31
C SER A 422 14.15 15.90 13.31
N TYR A 423 13.52 15.17 12.37
CA TYR A 423 12.07 14.99 12.34
C TYR A 423 11.53 14.40 13.64
N LEU A 424 12.13 13.29 14.09
CA LEU A 424 11.68 12.60 15.31
C LEU A 424 11.85 13.47 16.56
N ALA A 425 12.98 14.15 16.72
CA ALA A 425 13.24 15.01 17.88
C ALA A 425 12.28 16.21 17.95
N ILE A 426 11.89 16.79 16.80
CA ILE A 426 10.90 17.87 16.77
C ILE A 426 9.51 17.32 17.09
N LEU A 427 9.12 16.21 16.49
CA LEU A 427 7.81 15.60 16.74
C LEU A 427 7.64 15.22 18.21
N ASP A 428 8.60 14.53 18.80
CA ASP A 428 8.56 14.15 20.23
C ASP A 428 8.39 15.37 21.14
N ARG A 429 9.17 16.44 20.90
CA ARG A 429 9.09 17.69 21.66
C ARG A 429 7.72 18.36 21.52
N VAL A 430 7.20 18.48 20.28
CA VAL A 430 5.91 19.14 20.02
C VAL A 430 4.76 18.31 20.54
N MET A 431 4.76 17.02 20.30
CA MET A 431 3.71 16.11 20.81
C MET A 431 3.64 16.13 22.35
N ALA A 432 4.79 16.15 23.01
CA ALA A 432 4.83 16.24 24.48
C ALA A 432 4.30 17.60 24.98
N ARG A 433 4.73 18.70 24.36
CA ARG A 433 4.31 20.07 24.72
C ARG A 433 2.81 20.26 24.56
N GLU A 434 2.25 19.85 23.43
CA GLU A 434 0.83 20.01 23.08
C GLU A 434 -0.04 18.83 23.56
N ARG A 435 0.57 17.78 24.13
CA ARG A 435 -0.09 16.53 24.56
C ARG A 435 -0.86 15.88 23.42
N LEU A 436 -0.25 15.77 22.25
CA LEU A 436 -0.90 15.18 21.08
C LEU A 436 -0.86 13.65 21.14
N ASP A 437 -1.96 13.02 20.70
CA ASP A 437 -2.03 11.59 20.42
C ASP A 437 -1.64 11.26 18.98
N GLY A 438 -1.63 12.25 18.10
CA GLY A 438 -1.28 12.15 16.69
C GLY A 438 -1.68 13.39 15.91
N PHE A 439 -1.73 13.23 14.60
CA PHE A 439 -2.13 14.27 13.66
C PHE A 439 -3.22 13.71 12.74
N VAL A 440 -4.05 14.59 12.19
CA VAL A 440 -5.01 14.26 11.14
C VAL A 440 -4.99 15.34 10.08
N PHE A 441 -4.76 14.95 8.82
CA PHE A 441 -4.62 15.85 7.68
C PHE A 441 -5.49 15.39 6.51
N PRO A 442 -5.82 16.23 5.53
CA PRO A 442 -6.21 15.73 4.23
C PRO A 442 -5.07 14.89 3.64
N GLN A 443 -5.34 13.80 2.95
CA GLN A 443 -4.27 13.06 2.28
C GLN A 443 -3.64 13.87 1.15
N MET A 444 -4.47 14.61 0.41
CA MET A 444 -4.05 15.46 -0.71
C MET A 444 -4.33 16.93 -0.40
N ARG A 445 -3.49 17.83 -0.94
CA ARG A 445 -3.71 19.29 -0.87
C ARG A 445 -4.76 19.78 -1.87
N ASP A 446 -4.96 19.01 -2.94
CA ASP A 446 -5.84 19.34 -4.06
C ASP A 446 -6.65 18.10 -4.48
N ALA A 447 -7.65 18.29 -5.34
CA ALA A 447 -8.30 17.20 -6.06
C ALA A 447 -7.31 16.45 -6.96
N LEU A 448 -7.66 15.21 -7.33
CA LEU A 448 -6.81 14.39 -8.20
C LEU A 448 -6.60 15.06 -9.56
N PRO A 449 -5.36 15.13 -10.06
CA PRO A 449 -5.07 15.63 -11.40
C PRO A 449 -5.72 14.77 -12.50
N PRO A 450 -5.98 15.38 -13.69
CA PRO A 450 -6.49 14.65 -14.85
C PRO A 450 -5.53 13.55 -15.32
N LEU A 451 -6.07 12.43 -15.80
CA LEU A 451 -5.31 11.28 -16.31
C LEU A 451 -4.32 11.65 -17.43
N HIS A 452 -4.71 12.56 -18.32
CA HIS A 452 -3.93 12.99 -19.49
C HIS A 452 -3.18 14.31 -19.27
N GLY A 453 -2.89 14.67 -18.02
CA GLY A 453 -2.11 15.84 -17.64
C GLY A 453 -0.63 15.50 -17.40
N THR A 454 0.15 16.52 -17.07
CA THR A 454 1.53 16.41 -16.57
C THR A 454 1.62 16.67 -15.07
N GLU A 455 0.50 17.06 -14.45
CA GLU A 455 0.41 17.37 -13.04
C GLU A 455 0.49 16.09 -12.21
N THR A 456 1.23 16.14 -11.10
CA THR A 456 1.35 15.04 -10.14
C THR A 456 0.43 15.26 -8.94
N LEU A 457 0.30 14.26 -8.07
CA LEU A 457 -0.39 14.43 -6.79
C LEU A 457 0.37 15.42 -5.91
N HIS A 458 -0.40 16.24 -5.17
CA HIS A 458 0.11 17.14 -4.16
C HIS A 458 -0.32 16.62 -2.77
N GLU A 459 0.52 15.78 -2.20
CA GLU A 459 0.26 15.14 -0.90
C GLU A 459 0.59 16.07 0.26
N THR A 460 0.00 15.79 1.43
CA THR A 460 0.36 16.47 2.68
C THR A 460 1.47 15.77 3.44
N THR A 461 1.64 14.47 3.28
CA THR A 461 2.46 13.61 4.16
C THR A 461 3.22 12.55 3.37
N VAL A 462 4.24 12.87 2.59
CA VAL A 462 5.00 11.81 1.87
C VAL A 462 6.41 11.66 2.44
N CYS A 463 7.24 12.67 2.26
CA CYS A 463 8.65 12.52 2.63
C CYS A 463 8.86 12.52 4.13
N GLU A 464 8.17 13.37 4.85
CA GLU A 464 8.31 13.54 6.29
C GLU A 464 8.10 12.22 7.03
N ILE A 465 6.97 11.54 6.76
CA ILE A 465 6.66 10.29 7.47
C ILE A 465 7.48 9.10 6.96
N ASN A 466 7.94 9.12 5.70
CA ASN A 466 8.76 8.05 5.16
C ASN A 466 10.22 8.17 5.63
N ILE A 467 10.79 9.38 5.69
CA ILE A 467 12.13 9.61 6.26
C ILE A 467 12.11 9.33 7.77
N ALA A 468 11.14 9.86 8.49
CA ALA A 468 11.01 9.63 9.92
C ALA A 468 10.63 8.17 10.27
N GLY A 469 10.11 7.41 9.31
CA GLY A 469 9.65 6.02 9.51
C GLY A 469 8.34 5.90 10.28
N LEU A 470 7.53 6.98 10.34
CA LEU A 470 6.28 7.04 11.10
C LEU A 470 5.16 6.23 10.44
N PRO A 471 4.20 5.71 11.21
CA PRO A 471 3.00 5.10 10.66
C PRO A 471 2.02 6.16 10.17
N GLY A 472 1.29 5.81 9.10
CA GLY A 472 0.18 6.60 8.56
C GLY A 472 -0.95 5.72 8.09
N LEU A 473 -2.18 6.16 8.32
CA LEU A 473 -3.39 5.43 7.92
C LEU A 473 -4.35 6.36 7.20
N THR A 474 -4.51 6.15 5.88
CA THR A 474 -5.49 6.92 5.10
C THR A 474 -6.86 6.26 5.11
N VAL A 475 -7.92 7.08 5.21
CA VAL A 475 -9.31 6.61 5.24
C VAL A 475 -10.22 7.54 4.43
N PRO A 476 -11.28 7.03 3.78
CA PRO A 476 -12.26 7.85 3.08
C PRO A 476 -12.94 8.89 4.00
N ALA A 477 -13.06 10.12 3.52
CA ALA A 477 -13.64 11.23 4.29
C ALA A 477 -14.59 12.12 3.47
N GLY A 478 -14.94 11.71 2.25
CA GLY A 478 -15.86 12.45 1.40
C GLY A 478 -15.51 12.35 -0.08
N ARG A 479 -15.97 13.32 -0.84
CA ARG A 479 -15.72 13.45 -2.28
C ARG A 479 -15.57 14.91 -2.67
N TYR A 480 -14.72 15.17 -3.64
CA TYR A 480 -14.64 16.44 -4.36
C TYR A 480 -15.88 16.64 -5.25
N ALA A 481 -16.13 17.85 -5.69
CA ALA A 481 -17.22 18.16 -6.62
C ALA A 481 -17.10 17.40 -7.95
N SER A 482 -15.88 17.04 -8.34
CA SER A 482 -15.60 16.16 -9.49
C SER A 482 -16.11 14.73 -9.31
N GLY A 483 -16.48 14.32 -8.08
CA GLY A 483 -16.79 12.94 -7.71
C GLY A 483 -15.56 12.12 -7.28
N ALA A 484 -14.34 12.64 -7.46
CA ALA A 484 -13.13 11.98 -6.98
C ALA A 484 -13.14 11.83 -5.45
N PRO A 485 -12.55 10.76 -4.90
CA PRO A 485 -12.50 10.56 -3.46
C PRO A 485 -11.68 11.64 -2.73
N PHE A 486 -12.14 12.02 -1.55
CA PHE A 486 -11.41 12.79 -0.55
C PHE A 486 -11.11 11.90 0.64
N ASN A 487 -9.84 11.80 1.03
CA ASN A 487 -9.40 10.99 2.17
C ASN A 487 -8.68 11.87 3.21
N LEU A 488 -8.81 11.48 4.48
CA LEU A 488 -7.92 11.91 5.55
C LEU A 488 -6.77 10.94 5.71
N ILE A 489 -5.67 11.42 6.31
CA ILE A 489 -4.62 10.59 6.86
C ILE A 489 -4.44 10.88 8.35
N PHE A 490 -4.42 9.81 9.16
CA PHE A 490 -4.00 9.85 10.56
C PHE A 490 -2.51 9.48 10.63
N VAL A 491 -1.71 10.31 11.28
CA VAL A 491 -0.27 10.10 11.48
C VAL A 491 0.03 10.08 12.98
N GLY A 492 0.84 9.16 13.43
CA GLY A 492 1.22 9.05 14.84
C GLY A 492 2.71 8.86 15.06
N PRO A 493 3.15 8.83 16.32
CA PRO A 493 4.53 8.50 16.65
C PRO A 493 4.86 7.05 16.26
N LEU A 494 6.15 6.69 16.26
CA LEU A 494 6.58 5.33 15.98
C LEU A 494 5.82 4.32 16.86
N TRP A 495 5.37 3.22 16.25
CA TRP A 495 4.68 2.09 16.90
C TRP A 495 3.26 2.41 17.40
N SER A 496 2.62 3.44 16.85
CA SER A 496 1.26 3.84 17.26
C SER A 496 0.14 3.27 16.38
N GLU A 497 0.40 2.25 15.57
CA GLU A 497 -0.58 1.67 14.64
C GLU A 497 -1.90 1.31 15.31
N ALA A 498 -1.86 0.75 16.53
CA ALA A 498 -3.07 0.39 17.27
C ALA A 498 -3.95 1.62 17.58
N ALA A 499 -3.32 2.74 17.97
CA ALA A 499 -4.04 3.98 18.23
C ALA A 499 -4.61 4.59 16.95
N LEU A 500 -3.80 4.60 15.85
CA LEU A 500 -4.27 5.11 14.56
C LEU A 500 -5.43 4.29 14.01
N LEU A 501 -5.34 2.95 14.08
CA LEU A 501 -6.42 2.05 13.67
C LEU A 501 -7.68 2.27 14.50
N GLY A 502 -7.56 2.46 15.82
CA GLY A 502 -8.70 2.76 16.68
C GLY A 502 -9.38 4.06 16.28
N MET A 503 -8.63 5.16 16.15
CA MET A 503 -9.17 6.48 15.77
C MET A 503 -9.81 6.48 14.39
N ALA A 504 -9.16 5.85 13.40
CA ALA A 504 -9.69 5.73 12.05
C ALA A 504 -10.94 4.83 12.00
N TYR A 505 -10.99 3.76 12.79
CA TYR A 505 -12.17 2.89 12.90
C TYR A 505 -13.37 3.61 13.51
N ASP A 506 -13.15 4.43 14.56
CA ASP A 506 -14.18 5.28 15.12
C ASP A 506 -14.73 6.25 14.07
N TYR A 507 -13.86 6.94 13.33
CA TYR A 507 -14.23 7.86 12.26
C TYR A 507 -14.98 7.13 11.13
N GLU A 508 -14.44 6.03 10.60
CA GLU A 508 -15.03 5.24 9.53
C GLU A 508 -16.44 4.74 9.87
N THR A 509 -16.62 4.17 11.06
CA THR A 509 -17.91 3.61 11.49
C THR A 509 -18.98 4.66 11.69
N ALA A 510 -18.58 5.88 12.08
CA ALA A 510 -19.47 7.01 12.25
C ALA A 510 -19.90 7.65 10.93
N THR A 511 -18.99 7.76 9.95
CA THR A 511 -19.20 8.54 8.73
C THR A 511 -19.56 7.71 7.50
N ARG A 512 -18.97 6.52 7.35
CA ARG A 512 -19.25 5.56 6.27
C ARG A 512 -19.09 6.14 4.86
N TYR A 513 -18.05 6.93 4.63
CA TYR A 513 -17.81 7.61 3.36
C TYR A 513 -17.37 6.69 2.20
N ARG A 514 -17.00 5.43 2.48
CA ARG A 514 -16.72 4.48 1.40
C ARG A 514 -17.97 4.26 0.56
N CYS A 515 -17.84 4.43 -0.75
CA CYS A 515 -18.90 4.14 -1.73
C CYS A 515 -18.33 3.22 -2.80
N ALA A 516 -19.08 2.21 -3.18
CA ALA A 516 -18.75 1.37 -4.33
C ALA A 516 -18.66 2.22 -5.60
N PRO A 517 -17.60 2.11 -6.40
CA PRO A 517 -17.52 2.79 -7.69
C PRO A 517 -18.48 2.15 -8.70
N THR A 518 -18.97 2.96 -9.65
CA THR A 518 -19.65 2.44 -10.84
C THR A 518 -18.60 1.91 -11.81
N LEU A 519 -18.63 0.62 -12.08
CA LEU A 519 -17.64 -0.02 -12.95
C LEU A 519 -17.99 0.13 -14.43
N HIS A 520 -16.96 0.15 -15.28
CA HIS A 520 -17.15 0.15 -16.72
C HIS A 520 -17.85 -1.14 -17.16
N GLY A 521 -18.93 -1.01 -17.93
CA GLY A 521 -19.71 -2.16 -18.44
C GLY A 521 -20.59 -2.85 -17.41
N ALA A 522 -20.81 -2.23 -16.22
CA ALA A 522 -21.75 -2.73 -15.21
C ALA A 522 -23.20 -2.30 -15.49
#